data_38cd62d9aec383339ba81843cd260a7f
#
_entry.id   38cd62d9aec383339ba81843cd260a7f
#
_cell.length_a   1.000
_cell.length_b   1.000
_cell.length_c   1.000
_cell.angle_alpha   90.00
_cell.angle_beta   90.00
_cell.angle_gamma   90.00
#
_symmetry.space_group_name_H-M   'P 1'
#
loop_
_entity.id
_entity.type
_entity.pdbx_description
1 polymer ?
#
loop_
_entity_poly.entity_id
_entity_poly.type
_entity_poly.pdbx_seq_one_letter_code
_entity_poly.pdbx_strand_id
1 'polypeptide(L)'
;MPFKTSPVFHIFDQQHQEAKLLFLALGKQVKSKKAIELQLKLEFLELFADLMEKIDFESQNQGNDLFSPFKSLKKALRKTHHLKLVEGNLKSREEDSGLLYDSYRAYLLVQKRKIQKEAFELAVGSSLKIWDDFREKALLASRGIKPLTINTAINQLVQEELESIHKELKSPIHSQGFRDLFESLRKIIMLENLLIQLGFNPIFVNSIHDEIAQLKENLKPWYSNHLAFQTLSGFLAEKTSISKKYMEWIKELKEEKKSLSSEIEKQAFSFLNKILV
;
A
#
# COMPACT_ATOMS: atom_id res chain seq x y z
N MET A 1 40.46 -1.35 1.64
CA MET A 1 39.61 -2.26 2.43
C MET A 1 38.24 -2.31 1.74
N PRO A 2 37.65 -3.46 1.48
CA PRO A 2 36.29 -3.52 0.95
C PRO A 2 35.36 -2.86 1.97
N PHE A 3 34.62 -1.85 1.54
CA PHE A 3 33.72 -1.12 2.42
C PHE A 3 32.61 -2.07 2.85
N LYS A 4 32.45 -2.25 4.17
CA LYS A 4 31.39 -3.05 4.75
C LYS A 4 30.05 -2.40 4.39
N THR A 5 29.26 -3.06 3.57
CA THR A 5 27.88 -2.62 3.25
C THR A 5 27.05 -2.61 4.52
N SER A 6 26.17 -1.61 4.66
CA SER A 6 25.30 -1.52 5.85
C SER A 6 24.28 -2.67 5.87
N PRO A 7 23.88 -3.18 7.05
CA PRO A 7 22.83 -4.22 7.14
C PRO A 7 21.53 -3.82 6.46
N VAL A 8 21.13 -2.56 6.55
CA VAL A 8 19.91 -2.07 5.90
C VAL A 8 20.00 -2.14 4.37
N PHE A 9 21.19 -1.91 3.80
CA PHE A 9 21.40 -2.07 2.37
C PHE A 9 21.28 -3.53 1.92
N HIS A 10 21.70 -4.50 2.72
CA HIS A 10 21.56 -5.92 2.37
C HIS A 10 20.07 -6.31 2.24
N ILE A 11 19.23 -5.85 3.17
CA ILE A 11 17.78 -6.07 3.12
C ILE A 11 17.19 -5.38 1.88
N PHE A 12 17.57 -4.13 1.63
CA PHE A 12 17.18 -3.39 0.42
C PHE A 12 17.57 -4.13 -0.86
N ASP A 13 18.84 -4.56 -0.97
CA ASP A 13 19.37 -5.19 -2.18
C ASP A 13 18.62 -6.48 -2.52
N GLN A 14 18.28 -7.29 -1.52
CA GLN A 14 17.44 -8.48 -1.71
C GLN A 14 16.07 -8.11 -2.28
N GLN A 15 15.36 -7.15 -1.67
CA GLN A 15 14.05 -6.71 -2.12
C GLN A 15 14.11 -6.07 -3.51
N HIS A 16 15.17 -5.33 -3.81
CA HIS A 16 15.43 -4.72 -5.11
C HIS A 16 15.63 -5.79 -6.21
N GLN A 17 16.43 -6.82 -5.96
CA GLN A 17 16.67 -7.90 -6.92
C GLN A 17 15.35 -8.66 -7.22
N GLU A 18 14.59 -9.00 -6.20
CA GLU A 18 13.27 -9.65 -6.36
C GLU A 18 12.30 -8.76 -7.15
N ALA A 19 12.25 -7.45 -6.84
CA ALA A 19 11.43 -6.48 -7.58
C ALA A 19 11.84 -6.37 -9.04
N LYS A 20 13.14 -6.30 -9.34
CA LYS A 20 13.67 -6.25 -10.71
C LYS A 20 13.31 -7.49 -11.51
N LEU A 21 13.36 -8.69 -10.92
CA LEU A 21 12.92 -9.93 -11.57
C LEU A 21 11.42 -9.94 -11.88
N LEU A 22 10.59 -9.46 -10.95
CA LEU A 22 9.15 -9.32 -11.17
C LEU A 22 8.84 -8.30 -12.26
N PHE A 23 9.55 -7.18 -12.29
CA PHE A 23 9.44 -6.15 -13.34
C PHE A 23 9.76 -6.72 -14.72
N LEU A 24 10.86 -7.45 -14.87
CA LEU A 24 11.23 -8.13 -16.12
C LEU A 24 10.16 -9.16 -16.56
N ALA A 25 9.54 -9.84 -15.60
CA ALA A 25 8.46 -10.78 -15.90
C ALA A 25 7.19 -10.05 -16.39
N LEU A 26 6.90 -8.84 -15.91
CA LEU A 26 5.77 -8.01 -16.39
C LEU A 26 6.00 -7.51 -17.82
N GLY A 27 7.24 -7.19 -18.19
CA GLY A 27 7.60 -6.83 -19.58
C GLY A 27 7.33 -7.92 -20.61
N LYS A 28 7.18 -9.19 -20.15
CA LYS A 28 6.77 -10.32 -21.01
C LYS A 28 5.25 -10.51 -21.01
N GLN A 29 4.63 -10.47 -19.83
CA GLN A 29 3.20 -10.64 -19.65
C GLN A 29 2.73 -10.08 -18.31
N VAL A 30 1.75 -9.18 -18.31
CA VAL A 30 1.16 -8.64 -17.08
C VAL A 30 0.17 -9.65 -16.49
N LYS A 31 0.65 -10.45 -15.53
CA LYS A 31 -0.19 -11.32 -14.68
C LYS A 31 -0.52 -10.59 -13.38
N SER A 32 -1.79 -10.50 -13.01
CA SER A 32 -2.24 -9.78 -11.81
C SER A 32 -1.50 -10.20 -10.53
N LYS A 33 -1.20 -11.49 -10.35
CA LYS A 33 -0.44 -11.98 -9.19
C LYS A 33 0.95 -11.33 -9.12
N LYS A 34 1.73 -11.40 -10.21
CA LYS A 34 3.08 -10.79 -10.28
C LYS A 34 3.05 -9.26 -10.17
N ALA A 35 2.01 -8.64 -10.71
CA ALA A 35 1.82 -7.19 -10.60
C ALA A 35 1.61 -6.76 -9.13
N ILE A 36 0.82 -7.52 -8.37
CA ILE A 36 0.59 -7.27 -6.94
C ILE A 36 1.86 -7.55 -6.12
N GLU A 37 2.57 -8.65 -6.42
CA GLU A 37 3.85 -8.96 -5.77
C GLU A 37 4.87 -7.84 -6.00
N LEU A 38 4.99 -7.33 -7.24
CA LEU A 38 5.86 -6.20 -7.54
C LEU A 38 5.43 -4.92 -6.81
N GLN A 39 4.12 -4.65 -6.74
CA GLN A 39 3.62 -3.49 -5.99
C GLN A 39 4.08 -3.53 -4.52
N LEU A 40 3.97 -4.68 -3.85
CA LEU A 40 4.42 -4.84 -2.47
C LEU A 40 5.94 -4.62 -2.31
N LYS A 41 6.74 -5.11 -3.27
CA LYS A 41 8.18 -4.84 -3.27
C LYS A 41 8.50 -3.36 -3.47
N LEU A 42 7.80 -2.70 -4.40
CA LEU A 42 7.96 -1.26 -4.61
C LEU A 42 7.57 -0.43 -3.39
N GLU A 43 6.61 -0.88 -2.59
CA GLU A 43 6.26 -0.23 -1.31
C GLU A 43 7.41 -0.30 -0.31
N PHE A 44 8.09 -1.44 -0.22
CA PHE A 44 9.28 -1.56 0.61
C PHE A 44 10.44 -0.68 0.10
N LEU A 45 10.65 -0.65 -1.21
CA LEU A 45 11.70 0.19 -1.81
C LEU A 45 11.44 1.69 -1.60
N GLU A 46 10.17 2.10 -1.63
CA GLU A 46 9.77 3.47 -1.28
C GLU A 46 10.03 3.77 0.20
N LEU A 47 9.65 2.85 1.10
CA LEU A 47 9.93 2.97 2.53
C LEU A 47 11.43 3.13 2.81
N PHE A 48 12.27 2.36 2.11
CA PHE A 48 13.72 2.52 2.20
C PHE A 48 14.18 3.90 1.72
N ALA A 49 13.61 4.40 0.61
CA ALA A 49 13.94 5.74 0.11
C ALA A 49 13.54 6.83 1.12
N ASP A 50 12.34 6.74 1.72
CA ASP A 50 11.87 7.64 2.79
C ASP A 50 12.83 7.61 3.99
N LEU A 51 13.31 6.42 4.37
CA LEU A 51 14.28 6.25 5.46
C LEU A 51 15.62 6.93 5.15
N MET A 52 16.13 6.77 3.92
CA MET A 52 17.37 7.43 3.52
C MET A 52 17.20 8.94 3.46
N GLU A 53 16.08 9.43 2.93
CA GLU A 53 15.76 10.87 2.90
C GLU A 53 15.69 11.46 4.31
N LYS A 54 15.08 10.74 5.26
CA LYS A 54 15.04 11.16 6.67
C LYS A 54 16.41 11.30 7.29
N ILE A 55 17.31 10.35 7.04
CA ILE A 55 18.70 10.37 7.53
C ILE A 55 19.51 11.51 6.86
N ASP A 56 19.34 11.72 5.55
CA ASP A 56 20.03 12.77 4.80
C ASP A 56 19.59 14.17 5.23
N PHE A 57 18.29 14.35 5.49
CA PHE A 57 17.74 15.62 5.99
C PHE A 57 18.37 16.03 7.32
N GLU A 58 18.55 15.07 8.23
CA GLU A 58 19.25 15.33 9.51
C GLU A 58 20.73 15.68 9.33
N SER A 59 21.38 15.18 8.26
CA SER A 59 22.77 15.49 7.93
C SER A 59 22.95 16.75 7.08
N GLN A 60 21.88 17.54 6.84
CA GLN A 60 21.86 18.75 6.01
C GLN A 60 22.22 18.53 4.53
N ASN A 61 22.12 17.33 4.03
CA ASN A 61 22.24 17.03 2.61
C ASN A 61 20.90 17.28 1.92
N GLN A 62 20.90 17.81 0.71
CA GLN A 62 19.67 18.02 -0.07
C GLN A 62 19.10 16.67 -0.51
N GLY A 63 17.93 16.30 0.05
CA GLY A 63 17.25 15.06 -0.26
C GLY A 63 16.94 14.94 -1.75
N ASN A 64 17.42 13.87 -2.36
CA ASN A 64 17.02 13.45 -3.69
C ASN A 64 15.91 12.40 -3.55
N ASP A 65 14.73 12.64 -4.12
CA ASP A 65 13.66 11.65 -4.19
C ASP A 65 14.11 10.42 -4.98
N LEU A 66 14.73 9.48 -4.26
CA LEU A 66 15.32 8.26 -4.82
C LEU A 66 14.28 7.40 -5.53
N PHE A 67 13.03 7.40 -5.02
CA PHE A 67 11.96 6.55 -5.52
C PHE A 67 11.18 7.16 -6.69
N SER A 68 11.41 8.42 -7.04
CA SER A 68 10.69 9.15 -8.11
C SER A 68 10.48 8.34 -9.40
N PRO A 69 11.48 7.59 -9.94
CA PRO A 69 11.33 6.86 -11.20
C PRO A 69 10.28 5.75 -11.17
N PHE A 70 9.91 5.25 -9.98
CA PHE A 70 9.00 4.12 -9.81
C PHE A 70 7.57 4.53 -9.43
N LYS A 71 7.31 5.81 -9.10
CA LYS A 71 6.00 6.30 -8.64
C LYS A 71 4.87 5.98 -9.62
N SER A 72 5.08 6.22 -10.91
CA SER A 72 4.08 5.95 -11.94
C SER A 72 3.77 4.46 -12.08
N LEU A 73 4.81 3.62 -12.08
CA LEU A 73 4.66 2.16 -12.12
C LEU A 73 3.92 1.65 -10.88
N LYS A 74 4.32 2.06 -9.68
CA LYS A 74 3.64 1.70 -8.43
C LYS A 74 2.15 2.07 -8.45
N LYS A 75 1.81 3.29 -8.96
CA LYS A 75 0.42 3.73 -9.10
C LYS A 75 -0.39 2.85 -10.05
N ALA A 76 0.19 2.46 -11.19
CA ALA A 76 -0.49 1.56 -12.15
C ALA A 76 -0.69 0.15 -11.56
N LEU A 77 0.31 -0.38 -10.85
CA LEU A 77 0.22 -1.68 -10.19
C LEU A 77 -0.82 -1.70 -9.07
N ARG A 78 -0.95 -0.60 -8.30
CA ARG A 78 -2.01 -0.43 -7.29
C ARG A 78 -3.41 -0.56 -7.89
N LYS A 79 -3.65 -0.02 -9.10
CA LYS A 79 -4.92 -0.19 -9.81
C LYS A 79 -5.24 -1.67 -10.09
N THR A 80 -4.22 -2.49 -10.39
CA THR A 80 -4.38 -3.95 -10.59
C THR A 80 -4.82 -4.63 -9.29
N HIS A 81 -4.24 -4.23 -8.16
CA HIS A 81 -4.62 -4.76 -6.85
C HIS A 81 -6.07 -4.37 -6.48
N HIS A 82 -6.42 -3.09 -6.65
CA HIS A 82 -7.78 -2.60 -6.40
C HIS A 82 -8.81 -3.36 -7.24
N LEU A 83 -8.53 -3.55 -8.54
CA LEU A 83 -9.44 -4.29 -9.41
C LEU A 83 -9.63 -5.74 -8.96
N LYS A 84 -8.56 -6.39 -8.47
CA LYS A 84 -8.66 -7.76 -7.94
C LYS A 84 -9.56 -7.83 -6.70
N LEU A 85 -9.54 -6.83 -5.83
CA LEU A 85 -10.44 -6.74 -4.68
C LEU A 85 -11.91 -6.58 -5.14
N VAL A 86 -12.14 -5.73 -6.15
CA VAL A 86 -13.49 -5.56 -6.74
C VAL A 86 -13.97 -6.83 -7.43
N GLU A 87 -13.12 -7.54 -8.17
CA GLU A 87 -13.45 -8.86 -8.78
C GLU A 87 -13.81 -9.88 -7.70
N GLY A 88 -13.09 -9.88 -6.57
CA GLY A 88 -13.38 -10.73 -5.42
C GLY A 88 -14.75 -10.43 -4.81
N ASN A 89 -15.07 -9.15 -4.62
CA ASN A 89 -16.36 -8.71 -4.08
C ASN A 89 -17.52 -9.08 -5.02
N LEU A 90 -17.36 -8.91 -6.34
CA LEU A 90 -18.36 -9.38 -7.31
C LEU A 90 -18.59 -10.90 -7.21
N LYS A 91 -17.51 -11.67 -7.10
CA LYS A 91 -17.59 -13.14 -7.00
C LYS A 91 -18.38 -13.55 -5.74
N SER A 92 -18.04 -12.99 -4.58
CA SER A 92 -18.79 -13.23 -3.33
C SER A 92 -20.27 -12.86 -3.49
N ARG A 93 -20.56 -11.69 -4.09
CA ARG A 93 -21.95 -11.27 -4.33
C ARG A 93 -22.74 -12.25 -5.20
N GLU A 94 -22.12 -12.80 -6.25
CA GLU A 94 -22.75 -13.77 -7.13
C GLU A 94 -23.01 -15.10 -6.41
N GLU A 95 -22.05 -15.53 -5.57
CA GLU A 95 -22.18 -16.74 -4.74
C GLU A 95 -23.30 -16.59 -3.70
N ASP A 96 -23.38 -15.45 -3.01
CA ASP A 96 -24.34 -15.19 -1.95
C ASP A 96 -25.78 -15.00 -2.48
N SER A 97 -25.93 -14.29 -3.61
CA SER A 97 -27.26 -13.96 -4.18
C SER A 97 -27.78 -14.98 -5.18
N GLY A 98 -26.93 -15.85 -5.73
CA GLY A 98 -27.28 -16.73 -6.85
C GLY A 98 -27.56 -16.00 -8.16
N LEU A 99 -27.28 -14.68 -8.24
CA LEU A 99 -27.56 -13.84 -9.39
C LEU A 99 -26.28 -13.55 -10.16
N LEU A 100 -26.33 -13.60 -11.50
CA LEU A 100 -25.21 -13.21 -12.37
C LEU A 100 -25.26 -11.71 -12.69
N TYR A 101 -24.10 -11.07 -12.69
CA TYR A 101 -23.92 -9.65 -12.98
C TYR A 101 -23.10 -9.43 -14.27
N ASP A 102 -23.53 -10.04 -15.38
CA ASP A 102 -22.77 -10.13 -16.65
C ASP A 102 -22.34 -8.78 -17.21
N SER A 103 -23.22 -7.77 -17.20
CA SER A 103 -22.88 -6.43 -17.69
C SER A 103 -21.75 -5.78 -16.88
N TYR A 104 -21.76 -5.96 -15.56
CA TYR A 104 -20.72 -5.45 -14.67
C TYR A 104 -19.43 -6.25 -14.81
N ARG A 105 -19.54 -7.56 -14.96
CA ARG A 105 -18.38 -8.45 -15.25
C ARG A 105 -17.70 -8.05 -16.56
N ALA A 106 -18.48 -7.78 -17.61
CA ALA A 106 -17.95 -7.30 -18.89
C ALA A 106 -17.24 -5.93 -18.73
N TYR A 107 -17.84 -5.01 -17.97
CA TYR A 107 -17.22 -3.72 -17.64
C TYR A 107 -15.88 -3.90 -16.92
N LEU A 108 -15.82 -4.74 -15.87
CA LEU A 108 -14.57 -5.01 -15.15
C LEU A 108 -13.51 -5.64 -16.06
N LEU A 109 -13.90 -6.50 -17.00
CA LEU A 109 -12.96 -7.09 -17.97
C LEU A 109 -12.33 -6.02 -18.89
N VAL A 110 -13.11 -5.03 -19.32
CA VAL A 110 -12.60 -3.88 -20.08
C VAL A 110 -11.63 -3.06 -19.25
N GLN A 111 -12.00 -2.74 -17.99
CA GLN A 111 -11.12 -2.03 -17.06
C GLN A 111 -9.81 -2.79 -16.83
N LYS A 112 -9.89 -4.10 -16.65
CA LYS A 112 -8.72 -4.98 -16.48
C LYS A 112 -7.74 -4.88 -17.64
N ARG A 113 -8.24 -4.99 -18.87
CA ARG A 113 -7.41 -4.86 -20.08
C ARG A 113 -6.72 -3.49 -20.15
N LYS A 114 -7.45 -2.41 -19.83
CA LYS A 114 -6.92 -1.04 -19.81
C LYS A 114 -5.81 -0.88 -18.77
N ILE A 115 -6.02 -1.36 -17.54
CA ILE A 115 -5.04 -1.29 -16.44
C ILE A 115 -3.80 -2.14 -16.76
N GLN A 116 -4.00 -3.35 -17.29
CA GLN A 116 -2.89 -4.22 -17.69
C GLN A 116 -2.06 -3.61 -18.83
N LYS A 117 -2.71 -2.96 -19.80
CA LYS A 117 -2.03 -2.24 -20.87
C LYS A 117 -1.19 -1.08 -20.32
N GLU A 118 -1.75 -0.25 -19.44
CA GLU A 118 -1.03 0.84 -18.77
C GLU A 118 0.22 0.33 -18.03
N ALA A 119 0.07 -0.73 -17.23
CA ALA A 119 1.18 -1.32 -16.49
C ALA A 119 2.26 -1.92 -17.41
N PHE A 120 1.84 -2.54 -18.52
CA PHE A 120 2.74 -3.08 -19.54
C PHE A 120 3.54 -1.97 -20.24
N GLU A 121 2.86 -0.92 -20.68
CA GLU A 121 3.50 0.23 -21.37
C GLU A 121 4.53 0.91 -20.46
N LEU A 122 4.22 1.08 -19.18
CA LEU A 122 5.17 1.60 -18.20
C LEU A 122 6.36 0.65 -17.97
N ALA A 123 6.13 -0.66 -17.95
CA ALA A 123 7.21 -1.62 -17.77
C ALA A 123 8.13 -1.70 -19.01
N VAL A 124 7.56 -1.74 -20.21
CA VAL A 124 8.35 -1.83 -21.46
C VAL A 124 9.01 -0.50 -21.83
N GLY A 125 8.32 0.62 -21.57
CA GLY A 125 8.84 1.97 -21.83
C GLY A 125 9.92 2.43 -20.84
N SER A 126 10.11 1.73 -19.72
CA SER A 126 11.12 2.08 -18.72
C SER A 126 12.47 1.45 -19.04
N SER A 127 13.54 2.25 -18.99
CA SER A 127 14.91 1.73 -19.13
C SER A 127 15.28 0.86 -17.91
N LEU A 128 15.92 -0.27 -18.16
CA LEU A 128 16.49 -1.11 -17.08
C LEU A 128 17.55 -0.37 -16.27
N LYS A 129 18.16 0.64 -16.86
CA LYS A 129 19.16 1.47 -16.18
C LYS A 129 18.59 2.15 -14.91
N ILE A 130 17.30 2.48 -14.87
CA ILE A 130 16.69 3.08 -13.66
C ILE A 130 16.83 2.19 -12.43
N TRP A 131 16.81 0.86 -12.61
CA TRP A 131 17.00 -0.09 -11.53
C TRP A 131 18.45 -0.10 -11.03
N ASP A 132 19.41 -0.06 -11.93
CA ASP A 132 20.84 -0.05 -11.60
C ASP A 132 21.22 1.28 -10.97
N ASP A 133 20.75 2.40 -11.51
CA ASP A 133 20.97 3.76 -10.96
C ASP A 133 20.34 3.88 -9.55
N PHE A 134 19.15 3.31 -9.34
CA PHE A 134 18.50 3.32 -8.03
C PHE A 134 19.30 2.52 -7.01
N ARG A 135 19.76 1.32 -7.39
CA ARG A 135 20.60 0.48 -6.54
C ARG A 135 21.90 1.17 -6.14
N GLU A 136 22.57 1.81 -7.11
CA GLU A 136 23.80 2.54 -6.87
C GLU A 136 23.60 3.72 -5.91
N LYS A 137 22.55 4.52 -6.14
CA LYS A 137 22.19 5.64 -5.26
C LYS A 137 21.84 5.15 -3.85
N ALA A 138 21.09 4.06 -3.72
CA ALA A 138 20.74 3.46 -2.42
C ALA A 138 22.00 2.95 -1.68
N LEU A 139 22.95 2.35 -2.40
CA LEU A 139 24.25 1.96 -1.83
C LEU A 139 25.02 3.16 -1.30
N LEU A 140 25.08 4.25 -2.08
CA LEU A 140 25.77 5.47 -1.69
C LEU A 140 25.09 6.13 -0.48
N ALA A 141 23.77 6.28 -0.50
CA ALA A 141 22.98 6.87 0.58
C ALA A 141 23.12 6.08 1.90
N SER A 142 23.20 4.76 1.82
CA SER A 142 23.32 3.90 3.03
C SER A 142 24.76 3.70 3.53
N ARG A 143 25.74 4.28 2.84
CA ARG A 143 27.16 4.07 3.14
C ARG A 143 27.57 4.76 4.45
N GLY A 144 28.19 4.00 5.35
CA GLY A 144 28.73 4.54 6.60
C GLY A 144 27.67 4.90 7.65
N ILE A 145 26.40 4.69 7.37
CA ILE A 145 25.33 4.93 8.35
C ILE A 145 25.48 3.96 9.53
N LYS A 146 25.50 4.54 10.72
CA LYS A 146 25.58 3.76 11.96
C LYS A 146 24.23 3.10 12.27
N PRO A 147 24.22 1.87 12.85
CA PRO A 147 22.97 1.21 13.22
C PRO A 147 22.04 2.07 14.09
N LEU A 148 22.60 2.83 15.03
CA LEU A 148 21.81 3.70 15.91
C LEU A 148 21.09 4.82 15.12
N THR A 149 21.71 5.39 14.10
CA THR A 149 21.10 6.40 13.22
C THR A 149 19.89 5.82 12.49
N ILE A 150 19.99 4.58 12.00
CA ILE A 150 18.88 3.89 11.35
C ILE A 150 17.71 3.67 12.35
N ASN A 151 18.04 3.19 13.56
CA ASN A 151 17.04 3.01 14.61
C ASN A 151 16.33 4.33 14.92
N THR A 152 17.06 5.41 15.13
CA THR A 152 16.49 6.74 15.41
C THR A 152 15.58 7.20 14.27
N ALA A 153 16.00 7.10 13.03
CA ALA A 153 15.22 7.52 11.87
C ALA A 153 13.93 6.68 11.70
N ILE A 154 13.98 5.36 11.96
CA ILE A 154 12.78 4.51 11.95
C ILE A 154 11.80 4.95 13.05
N ASN A 155 12.28 5.19 14.28
CA ASN A 155 11.44 5.67 15.38
C ASN A 155 10.75 6.99 15.04
N GLN A 156 11.47 7.92 14.42
CA GLN A 156 10.92 9.21 14.00
C GLN A 156 9.86 9.03 12.90
N LEU A 157 10.11 8.20 11.89
CA LEU A 157 9.11 7.90 10.84
C LEU A 157 7.84 7.29 11.42
N VAL A 158 7.96 6.38 12.40
CA VAL A 158 6.81 5.80 13.10
C VAL A 158 6.05 6.87 13.88
N GLN A 159 6.77 7.75 14.59
CA GLN A 159 6.16 8.85 15.32
C GLN A 159 5.43 9.84 14.39
N GLU A 160 6.01 10.18 13.24
CA GLU A 160 5.37 11.02 12.24
C GLU A 160 4.08 10.42 11.68
N GLU A 161 4.06 9.10 11.44
CA GLU A 161 2.84 8.40 11.00
C GLU A 161 1.76 8.42 12.09
N LEU A 162 2.11 8.20 13.35
CA LEU A 162 1.16 8.30 14.47
C LEU A 162 0.60 9.70 14.64
N GLU A 163 1.45 10.72 14.54
CA GLU A 163 1.01 12.12 14.60
C GLU A 163 0.10 12.51 13.44
N SER A 164 0.40 12.02 12.23
CA SER A 164 -0.44 12.21 11.04
C SER A 164 -1.81 11.58 11.26
N ILE A 165 -1.86 10.33 11.71
CA ILE A 165 -3.11 9.65 12.06
C ILE A 165 -3.90 10.49 13.08
N HIS A 166 -3.25 10.93 14.15
CA HIS A 166 -3.91 11.70 15.21
C HIS A 166 -4.48 13.03 14.71
N LYS A 167 -3.76 13.75 13.84
CA LYS A 167 -4.20 15.04 13.29
C LYS A 167 -5.38 14.90 12.33
N GLU A 168 -5.40 13.83 11.55
CA GLU A 168 -6.37 13.62 10.47
C GLU A 168 -7.62 12.87 10.92
N LEU A 169 -7.53 12.04 11.95
CA LEU A 169 -8.68 11.32 12.49
C LEU A 169 -9.56 12.21 13.36
N LYS A 170 -10.56 12.82 12.70
CA LYS A 170 -11.65 13.59 13.37
C LYS A 170 -12.96 12.86 13.18
N SER A 171 -13.75 12.73 14.25
CA SER A 171 -15.09 12.11 14.16
C SER A 171 -16.09 13.06 13.48
N PRO A 172 -16.90 12.61 12.52
CA PRO A 172 -16.83 11.27 11.89
C PRO A 172 -15.67 11.14 10.90
N ILE A 173 -15.02 9.97 10.88
CA ILE A 173 -13.91 9.70 9.95
C ILE A 173 -14.45 9.61 8.52
N HIS A 174 -13.92 10.44 7.63
CA HIS A 174 -14.26 10.38 6.21
C HIS A 174 -13.54 9.24 5.49
N SER A 175 -14.03 8.86 4.31
CA SER A 175 -13.45 7.76 3.52
C SER A 175 -11.96 7.95 3.19
N GLN A 176 -11.46 9.18 3.09
CA GLN A 176 -10.03 9.43 2.93
C GLN A 176 -9.27 9.07 4.21
N GLY A 177 -9.74 9.50 5.38
CA GLY A 177 -9.11 9.19 6.66
C GLY A 177 -8.99 7.68 6.94
N PHE A 178 -9.99 6.88 6.58
CA PHE A 178 -9.87 5.40 6.66
C PHE A 178 -8.79 4.84 5.73
N ARG A 179 -8.62 5.41 4.53
CA ARG A 179 -7.54 5.00 3.62
C ARG A 179 -6.17 5.41 4.16
N ASP A 180 -6.06 6.62 4.67
CA ASP A 180 -4.81 7.14 5.22
C ASP A 180 -4.43 6.33 6.48
N LEU A 181 -5.39 6.04 7.36
CA LEU A 181 -5.19 5.13 8.49
C LEU A 181 -4.67 3.75 8.05
N PHE A 182 -5.27 3.14 7.01
CA PHE A 182 -4.81 1.84 6.49
C PHE A 182 -3.37 1.90 5.98
N GLU A 183 -3.02 2.94 5.23
CA GLU A 183 -1.67 3.11 4.69
C GLU A 183 -0.64 3.38 5.79
N SER A 184 -0.95 4.25 6.76
CA SER A 184 -0.07 4.55 7.89
C SER A 184 0.16 3.34 8.78
N LEU A 185 -0.88 2.57 9.15
CA LEU A 185 -0.72 1.33 9.92
C LEU A 185 0.15 0.32 9.18
N ARG A 186 -0.02 0.21 7.86
CA ARG A 186 0.82 -0.66 7.04
C ARG A 186 2.28 -0.21 7.05
N LYS A 187 2.53 1.09 6.92
CA LYS A 187 3.88 1.68 6.94
C LYS A 187 4.54 1.46 8.30
N ILE A 188 3.82 1.66 9.40
CA ILE A 188 4.29 1.40 10.76
C ILE A 188 4.72 -0.07 10.92
N ILE A 189 3.88 -1.02 10.51
CA ILE A 189 4.21 -2.45 10.59
C ILE A 189 5.46 -2.79 9.74
N MET A 190 5.61 -2.19 8.56
CA MET A 190 6.78 -2.40 7.72
C MET A 190 8.05 -1.84 8.34
N LEU A 191 8.00 -0.67 8.99
CA LEU A 191 9.10 -0.05 9.71
C LEU A 191 9.53 -0.88 10.91
N GLU A 192 8.59 -1.35 11.71
CA GLU A 192 8.88 -2.24 12.84
C GLU A 192 9.52 -3.56 12.38
N ASN A 193 8.96 -4.18 11.32
CA ASN A 193 9.54 -5.41 10.77
C ASN A 193 10.99 -5.18 10.27
N LEU A 194 11.26 -4.04 9.64
CA LEU A 194 12.61 -3.67 9.23
C LEU A 194 13.52 -3.52 10.45
N LEU A 195 13.06 -2.87 11.51
CA LEU A 195 13.80 -2.69 12.74
C LEU A 195 14.20 -4.03 13.37
N ILE A 196 13.24 -4.97 13.47
CA ILE A 196 13.45 -6.32 14.01
C ILE A 196 14.45 -7.10 13.13
N GLN A 197 14.32 -7.01 11.78
CA GLN A 197 15.26 -7.66 10.85
C GLN A 197 16.70 -7.12 10.98
N LEU A 198 16.85 -5.87 11.43
CA LEU A 198 18.14 -5.26 11.72
C LEU A 198 18.71 -5.65 13.09
N GLY A 199 17.99 -6.46 13.87
CA GLY A 199 18.40 -6.96 15.19
C GLY A 199 18.10 -6.01 16.34
N PHE A 200 17.23 -5.02 16.15
CA PHE A 200 16.76 -4.13 17.21
C PHE A 200 15.48 -4.66 17.88
N ASN A 201 15.19 -4.16 19.06
CA ASN A 201 13.91 -4.41 19.71
C ASN A 201 12.78 -3.68 18.97
N PRO A 202 11.54 -4.23 18.95
CA PRO A 202 10.38 -3.53 18.42
C PRO A 202 10.11 -2.23 19.21
N ILE A 203 9.49 -1.25 18.54
CA ILE A 203 9.12 0.03 19.15
C ILE A 203 7.98 -0.17 20.16
N PHE A 204 7.01 -0.98 19.76
CA PHE A 204 5.83 -1.25 20.58
C PHE A 204 5.96 -2.55 21.36
N VAL A 205 5.35 -2.59 22.54
CA VAL A 205 5.13 -3.85 23.25
C VAL A 205 4.18 -4.75 22.45
N ASN A 206 4.27 -6.07 22.62
CA ASN A 206 3.53 -7.04 21.84
C ASN A 206 2.02 -6.74 21.75
N SER A 207 1.40 -6.32 22.86
CA SER A 207 -0.03 -6.01 22.89
C SER A 207 -0.41 -4.84 21.95
N ILE A 208 0.43 -3.83 21.83
CA ILE A 208 0.21 -2.69 20.94
C ILE A 208 0.47 -3.10 19.48
N HIS A 209 1.54 -3.89 19.24
CA HIS A 209 1.82 -4.44 17.92
C HIS A 209 0.64 -5.28 17.39
N ASP A 210 0.07 -6.15 18.24
CA ASP A 210 -1.09 -6.97 17.90
C ASP A 210 -2.33 -6.12 17.63
N GLU A 211 -2.55 -5.03 18.39
CA GLU A 211 -3.66 -4.10 18.13
C GLU A 211 -3.50 -3.37 16.78
N ILE A 212 -2.29 -2.92 16.43
CA ILE A 212 -2.00 -2.30 15.12
C ILE A 212 -2.30 -3.29 13.99
N ALA A 213 -1.81 -4.54 14.14
CA ALA A 213 -2.05 -5.59 13.15
C ALA A 213 -3.55 -5.91 13.02
N GLN A 214 -4.27 -6.02 14.15
CA GLN A 214 -5.71 -6.30 14.16
C GLN A 214 -6.51 -5.16 13.53
N LEU A 215 -6.22 -3.90 13.88
CA LEU A 215 -6.90 -2.75 13.30
C LEU A 215 -6.69 -2.68 11.79
N LYS A 216 -5.47 -2.95 11.31
CA LYS A 216 -5.18 -3.05 9.87
C LYS A 216 -5.98 -4.18 9.20
N GLU A 217 -6.08 -5.36 9.83
CA GLU A 217 -6.88 -6.47 9.29
C GLU A 217 -8.37 -6.11 9.24
N ASN A 218 -8.91 -5.45 10.26
CA ASN A 218 -10.30 -5.00 10.31
C ASN A 218 -10.61 -3.91 9.26
N LEU A 219 -9.62 -3.15 8.83
CA LEU A 219 -9.76 -2.18 7.73
C LEU A 219 -9.87 -2.83 6.33
N LYS A 220 -9.39 -4.06 6.15
CA LYS A 220 -9.43 -4.73 4.82
C LYS A 220 -10.84 -4.91 4.26
N PRO A 221 -11.84 -5.42 5.03
CA PRO A 221 -13.22 -5.50 4.56
C PRO A 221 -13.78 -4.14 4.15
N TRP A 222 -13.55 -3.12 4.99
CA TRP A 222 -13.96 -1.75 4.67
C TRP A 222 -13.35 -1.26 3.35
N TYR A 223 -12.04 -1.49 3.16
CA TYR A 223 -11.32 -1.06 1.97
C TYR A 223 -11.85 -1.77 0.71
N SER A 224 -12.06 -3.07 0.78
CA SER A 224 -12.64 -3.86 -0.32
C SER A 224 -14.05 -3.40 -0.67
N ASN A 225 -14.93 -3.23 0.33
CA ASN A 225 -16.29 -2.71 0.16
C ASN A 225 -16.30 -1.29 -0.42
N HIS A 226 -15.42 -0.40 0.07
CA HIS A 226 -15.29 0.95 -0.46
C HIS A 226 -14.92 0.98 -1.94
N LEU A 227 -13.96 0.16 -2.38
CA LEU A 227 -13.56 0.04 -3.79
C LEU A 227 -14.69 -0.54 -4.64
N ALA A 228 -15.40 -1.56 -4.15
CA ALA A 228 -16.55 -2.15 -4.83
C ALA A 228 -17.67 -1.11 -5.00
N PHE A 229 -18.01 -0.37 -3.93
CA PHE A 229 -18.99 0.70 -3.97
C PHE A 229 -18.62 1.79 -4.98
N GLN A 230 -17.36 2.27 -4.97
CA GLN A 230 -16.91 3.29 -5.92
C GLN A 230 -16.98 2.81 -7.37
N THR A 231 -16.51 1.59 -7.63
CA THR A 231 -16.45 1.05 -8.99
C THR A 231 -17.84 0.73 -9.54
N LEU A 232 -18.72 0.17 -8.69
CA LEU A 232 -20.11 -0.09 -9.07
C LEU A 232 -20.88 1.22 -9.30
N SER A 233 -20.68 2.23 -8.43
CA SER A 233 -21.31 3.55 -8.62
C SER A 233 -20.88 4.19 -9.93
N GLY A 234 -19.59 4.12 -10.28
CA GLY A 234 -19.09 4.62 -11.58
C GLY A 234 -19.73 3.87 -12.76
N PHE A 235 -19.81 2.54 -12.70
CA PHE A 235 -20.48 1.74 -13.73
C PHE A 235 -21.96 2.13 -13.89
N LEU A 236 -22.68 2.34 -12.79
CA LEU A 236 -24.12 2.67 -12.81
C LEU A 236 -24.38 4.10 -13.32
N ALA A 237 -23.46 5.03 -13.06
CA ALA A 237 -23.56 6.41 -13.55
C ALA A 237 -23.53 6.51 -15.10
N GLU A 238 -22.96 5.52 -15.78
CA GLU A 238 -22.91 5.44 -17.24
C GLU A 238 -24.18 4.78 -17.86
N LYS A 239 -25.17 4.35 -17.03
CA LYS A 239 -26.37 3.64 -17.49
C LYS A 239 -27.59 4.53 -17.54
N THR A 240 -28.36 4.43 -18.61
CA THR A 240 -29.65 5.11 -18.76
C THR A 240 -30.76 4.44 -17.97
N SER A 241 -30.68 3.13 -17.73
CA SER A 241 -31.60 2.37 -16.90
C SER A 241 -30.81 1.39 -16.02
N ILE A 242 -31.21 1.27 -14.77
CA ILE A 242 -30.55 0.42 -13.78
C ILE A 242 -31.51 -0.66 -13.31
N SER A 243 -31.14 -1.93 -13.44
CA SER A 243 -31.97 -3.03 -12.96
C SER A 243 -31.98 -3.12 -11.44
N LYS A 244 -33.09 -3.65 -10.88
CA LYS A 244 -33.34 -3.76 -9.43
C LYS A 244 -32.17 -4.42 -8.68
N LYS A 245 -31.60 -5.51 -9.21
CA LYS A 245 -30.47 -6.23 -8.59
C LYS A 245 -29.24 -5.35 -8.33
N TYR A 246 -28.93 -4.38 -9.20
CA TYR A 246 -27.83 -3.44 -8.98
C TYR A 246 -28.17 -2.37 -7.94
N MET A 247 -29.42 -1.91 -7.92
CA MET A 247 -29.88 -0.96 -6.90
C MET A 247 -29.86 -1.56 -5.50
N GLU A 248 -30.25 -2.83 -5.37
CA GLU A 248 -30.16 -3.57 -4.12
C GLU A 248 -28.71 -3.74 -3.68
N TRP A 249 -27.82 -4.17 -4.58
CA TRP A 249 -26.41 -4.38 -4.25
C TRP A 249 -25.72 -3.08 -3.82
N ILE A 250 -25.91 -1.97 -4.53
CA ILE A 250 -25.29 -0.70 -4.15
C ILE A 250 -25.79 -0.18 -2.80
N LYS A 251 -27.07 -0.44 -2.47
CA LYS A 251 -27.64 -0.12 -1.16
C LYS A 251 -26.98 -0.94 -0.06
N GLU A 252 -26.84 -2.25 -0.25
CA GLU A 252 -26.16 -3.14 0.69
C GLU A 252 -24.68 -2.72 0.91
N LEU A 253 -23.93 -2.46 -0.17
CA LEU A 253 -22.54 -1.97 -0.05
C LEU A 253 -22.46 -0.66 0.75
N LYS A 254 -23.44 0.23 0.61
CA LYS A 254 -23.51 1.49 1.37
C LYS A 254 -23.80 1.25 2.86
N GLU A 255 -24.72 0.35 3.16
CA GLU A 255 -25.09 -0.02 4.55
C GLU A 255 -23.93 -0.75 5.24
N GLU A 256 -23.30 -1.72 4.57
CA GLU A 256 -22.15 -2.43 5.07
C GLU A 256 -20.97 -1.47 5.31
N LYS A 257 -20.69 -0.55 4.38
CA LYS A 257 -19.66 0.47 4.55
C LYS A 257 -19.92 1.31 5.81
N LYS A 258 -21.16 1.69 6.08
CA LYS A 258 -21.54 2.48 7.26
C LYS A 258 -21.30 1.70 8.55
N SER A 259 -21.66 0.43 8.57
CA SER A 259 -21.45 -0.47 9.72
C SER A 259 -19.96 -0.64 10.01
N LEU A 260 -19.17 -1.01 9.00
CA LEU A 260 -17.71 -1.17 9.09
C LEU A 260 -17.02 0.13 9.52
N SER A 261 -17.44 1.29 8.98
CA SER A 261 -16.90 2.58 9.38
C SER A 261 -17.11 2.87 10.86
N SER A 262 -18.32 2.63 11.39
CA SER A 262 -18.61 2.87 12.81
C SER A 262 -17.81 1.97 13.75
N GLU A 263 -17.58 0.72 13.36
CA GLU A 263 -16.79 -0.23 14.15
C GLU A 263 -15.30 0.15 14.15
N ILE A 264 -14.74 0.41 12.97
CA ILE A 264 -13.32 0.77 12.82
C ILE A 264 -13.03 2.11 13.50
N GLU A 265 -13.94 3.07 13.40
CA GLU A 265 -13.80 4.37 14.06
C GLU A 265 -13.64 4.22 15.58
N LYS A 266 -14.47 3.39 16.23
CA LYS A 266 -14.35 3.10 17.66
C LYS A 266 -13.02 2.44 18.02
N GLN A 267 -12.58 1.47 17.20
CA GLN A 267 -11.31 0.78 17.41
C GLN A 267 -10.12 1.74 17.22
N ALA A 268 -10.14 2.58 16.19
CA ALA A 268 -9.08 3.55 15.90
C ALA A 268 -8.92 4.58 17.04
N PHE A 269 -10.02 5.14 17.54
CA PHE A 269 -9.95 6.08 18.67
C PHE A 269 -9.51 5.39 19.98
N SER A 270 -9.98 4.15 20.25
CA SER A 270 -9.51 3.38 21.40
C SER A 270 -8.01 3.12 21.34
N PHE A 271 -7.51 2.76 20.17
CA PHE A 271 -6.08 2.54 19.92
C PHE A 271 -5.25 3.82 20.11
N LEU A 272 -5.67 4.93 19.52
CA LEU A 272 -4.95 6.21 19.63
C LEU A 272 -4.88 6.70 21.07
N ASN A 273 -5.96 6.57 21.83
CA ASN A 273 -5.98 6.95 23.26
C ASN A 273 -5.00 6.12 24.11
N LYS A 274 -4.62 4.91 23.70
CA LYS A 274 -3.64 4.08 24.40
C LYS A 274 -2.18 4.46 24.10
N ILE A 275 -1.93 4.97 22.89
CA ILE A 275 -0.55 5.24 22.42
C ILE A 275 -0.12 6.68 22.71
N LEU A 276 -1.07 7.61 22.76
CA LEU A 276 -0.80 9.03 22.89
C LEU A 276 -0.91 9.55 24.35
N VAL A 277 -1.14 8.66 25.30
CA VAL A 277 -1.04 8.91 26.76
C VAL A 277 0.36 8.53 27.23
#